data_a855eb537cce7fa4e7a7e7f411a01ac4
#
_entry.id   a855eb537cce7fa4e7a7e7f411a01ac4
#
_cell.length_a   1.000
_cell.length_b   1.000
_cell.length_c   1.000
_cell.angle_alpha   90.00
_cell.angle_beta   90.00
_cell.angle_gamma   90.00
#
_symmetry.space_group_name_H-M   'P 1'
#
loop_
_entity.id
_entity.type
_entity.pdbx_description
1 polymer ?
#
loop_
_entity_poly.entity_id
_entity_poly.type
_entity_poly.pdbx_seq_one_letter_code
_entity_poly.pdbx_strand_id
1 'polypeptide(L)'
;MKLLKSILNFFNPQEIKCVVCGVDVEKHEHGVCSKCKKQLPFNDHVCLKCGVDIRTMNDFCDMCGKNQLVFDEARSVCRYEGEAQKLVLRLKFSGQKYLSKPIAHMMAEVLQKQNWQFDAVTFIPSSDDTIKKRGYNQAQLIANDICDIISISAVDIAQKVKDLPPQEKMDYHGRFDNMQGAFKLKQKPPQSLLVIDDVKTTGATLNEFAKLVKKHGCKKVYCLTFASRVKQVPTSQL
;
A
#
# COMPACT_ATOMS: atom_id res chain seq x y z
N MET A 1 -33.52 19.49 -21.47
CA MET A 1 -32.93 18.14 -21.67
C MET A 1 -31.74 17.79 -20.75
N LYS A 2 -30.84 18.71 -20.38
CA LYS A 2 -29.72 18.43 -19.43
C LYS A 2 -30.19 18.23 -17.99
N LEU A 3 -31.22 18.92 -17.50
CA LEU A 3 -31.74 18.82 -16.14
C LEU A 3 -32.42 17.47 -15.88
N LEU A 4 -33.18 16.93 -16.86
CA LEU A 4 -33.82 15.61 -16.72
C LEU A 4 -32.79 14.45 -16.64
N LYS A 5 -31.66 14.54 -17.36
CA LYS A 5 -30.56 13.56 -17.25
C LYS A 5 -29.89 13.61 -15.88
N SER A 6 -29.76 14.80 -15.27
CA SER A 6 -29.19 14.94 -13.91
C SER A 6 -30.11 14.35 -12.85
N ILE A 7 -31.43 14.47 -12.99
CA ILE A 7 -32.43 13.90 -12.07
C ILE A 7 -32.52 12.37 -12.23
N LEU A 8 -32.49 11.86 -13.46
CA LEU A 8 -32.46 10.42 -13.73
C LEU A 8 -31.19 9.74 -13.21
N ASN A 9 -30.03 10.40 -13.29
CA ASN A 9 -28.79 9.89 -12.70
C ASN A 9 -28.79 9.89 -11.16
N PHE A 10 -29.64 10.70 -10.52
CA PHE A 10 -29.80 10.69 -9.07
C PHE A 10 -30.62 9.49 -8.56
N PHE A 11 -31.52 8.96 -9.41
CA PHE A 11 -32.38 7.81 -9.12
C PHE A 11 -31.86 6.48 -9.69
N ASN A 12 -30.84 6.52 -10.57
CA ASN A 12 -30.21 5.31 -11.09
C ASN A 12 -28.84 5.15 -10.40
N PRO A 13 -28.68 4.20 -9.48
CA PRO A 13 -27.37 3.94 -8.89
C PRO A 13 -26.41 3.63 -10.03
N GLN A 14 -25.31 4.38 -10.16
CA GLN A 14 -24.28 4.07 -11.14
C GLN A 14 -23.92 2.61 -10.99
N GLU A 15 -24.14 1.81 -12.03
CA GLU A 15 -23.75 0.40 -12.08
C GLU A 15 -22.23 0.33 -11.82
N ILE A 16 -21.88 -0.14 -10.62
CA ILE A 16 -20.49 -0.32 -10.24
C ILE A 16 -20.07 -1.66 -10.80
N LYS A 17 -19.03 -1.67 -11.62
CA LYS A 17 -18.48 -2.91 -12.21
C LYS A 17 -17.31 -3.44 -11.40
N CYS A 18 -17.24 -4.75 -11.31
CA CYS A 18 -16.10 -5.43 -10.70
C CYS A 18 -14.83 -5.09 -11.48
N VAL A 19 -13.84 -4.51 -10.80
CA VAL A 19 -12.57 -4.08 -11.41
C VAL A 19 -11.70 -5.24 -11.90
N VAL A 20 -12.05 -6.47 -11.54
CA VAL A 20 -11.34 -7.69 -11.97
C VAL A 20 -12.01 -8.33 -13.19
N CYS A 21 -13.33 -8.63 -13.13
CA CYS A 21 -14.01 -9.41 -14.17
C CYS A 21 -15.08 -8.62 -14.94
N GLY A 22 -15.37 -7.37 -14.58
CA GLY A 22 -16.29 -6.49 -15.31
C GLY A 22 -17.79 -6.73 -15.06
N VAL A 23 -18.18 -7.73 -14.25
CA VAL A 23 -19.61 -7.93 -13.91
C VAL A 23 -20.11 -6.81 -13.00
N ASP A 24 -21.41 -6.55 -13.04
CA ASP A 24 -22.04 -5.57 -12.16
C ASP A 24 -21.96 -6.04 -10.70
N VAL A 25 -21.70 -5.11 -9.80
CA VAL A 25 -21.54 -5.37 -8.36
C VAL A 25 -22.37 -4.39 -7.56
N GLU A 26 -22.79 -4.80 -6.39
CA GLU A 26 -23.52 -3.95 -5.47
C GLU A 26 -22.56 -2.99 -4.74
N LYS A 27 -23.12 -1.87 -4.23
CA LYS A 27 -22.33 -0.84 -3.54
C LYS A 27 -21.51 -1.39 -2.38
N HIS A 28 -22.05 -2.36 -1.64
CA HIS A 28 -21.36 -2.96 -0.50
C HIS A 28 -20.18 -3.87 -0.88
N GLU A 29 -20.05 -4.26 -2.15
CA GLU A 29 -18.91 -5.03 -2.65
C GLU A 29 -17.70 -4.15 -3.00
N HIS A 30 -17.86 -2.82 -2.93
CA HIS A 30 -16.79 -1.82 -3.11
C HIS A 30 -15.96 -2.02 -4.39
N GLY A 31 -16.61 -2.47 -5.48
CA GLY A 31 -15.98 -2.62 -6.79
C GLY A 31 -15.21 -3.92 -7.02
N VAL A 32 -15.31 -4.91 -6.11
CA VAL A 32 -14.76 -6.27 -6.32
C VAL A 32 -15.81 -7.29 -5.94
N CYS A 33 -16.36 -8.03 -6.91
CA CYS A 33 -17.38 -9.03 -6.63
C CYS A 33 -16.86 -10.15 -5.72
N SER A 34 -17.76 -10.79 -4.99
CA SER A 34 -17.45 -11.85 -4.01
C SER A 34 -16.65 -13.02 -4.63
N LYS A 35 -16.93 -13.38 -5.91
CA LYS A 35 -16.17 -14.40 -6.65
C LYS A 35 -14.72 -13.98 -6.88
N CYS A 36 -14.48 -12.76 -7.36
CA CYS A 36 -13.12 -12.26 -7.60
C CYS A 36 -12.38 -12.02 -6.27
N LYS A 37 -13.07 -11.56 -5.24
CA LYS A 37 -12.48 -11.38 -3.90
C LYS A 37 -11.92 -12.71 -3.38
N LYS A 38 -12.64 -13.83 -3.54
CA LYS A 38 -12.15 -15.16 -3.15
C LYS A 38 -10.93 -15.66 -3.94
N GLN A 39 -10.69 -15.11 -5.12
CA GLN A 39 -9.53 -15.48 -5.98
C GLN A 39 -8.30 -14.59 -5.72
N LEU A 40 -8.43 -13.53 -4.92
CA LEU A 40 -7.28 -12.73 -4.55
C LEU A 40 -6.36 -13.52 -3.61
N PRO A 41 -5.03 -13.42 -3.80
CA PRO A 41 -4.05 -14.13 -3.00
C PRO A 41 -3.86 -13.42 -1.64
N PHE A 42 -4.89 -13.42 -0.79
CA PHE A 42 -4.79 -12.82 0.53
C PHE A 42 -3.66 -13.44 1.35
N ASN A 43 -3.06 -12.64 2.21
CA ASN A 43 -2.09 -13.12 3.18
C ASN A 43 -2.84 -13.79 4.34
N ASP A 44 -2.52 -15.04 4.64
CA ASP A 44 -3.18 -15.82 5.71
C ASP A 44 -2.32 -15.86 6.97
N HIS A 45 -1.11 -16.37 6.87
CA HIS A 45 -0.16 -16.45 7.98
C HIS A 45 0.96 -15.45 7.75
N VAL A 46 1.01 -14.40 8.58
CA VAL A 46 1.90 -13.26 8.34
C VAL A 46 2.91 -13.05 9.45
N CYS A 47 4.10 -12.63 9.07
CA CYS A 47 5.11 -12.14 10.00
C CYS A 47 4.53 -11.00 10.86
N LEU A 48 4.55 -11.15 12.18
CA LEU A 48 4.00 -10.17 13.13
C LEU A 48 4.63 -8.79 12.99
N LYS A 49 5.90 -8.72 12.60
CA LYS A 49 6.62 -7.45 12.39
C LYS A 49 6.30 -6.80 11.03
N CYS A 50 6.52 -7.51 9.94
CA CYS A 50 6.52 -6.88 8.61
C CYS A 50 5.35 -7.28 7.70
N GLY A 51 4.44 -8.15 8.17
CA GLY A 51 3.23 -8.52 7.44
C GLY A 51 3.46 -9.26 6.12
N VAL A 52 4.66 -9.82 5.89
CA VAL A 52 4.88 -10.71 4.75
C VAL A 52 4.26 -12.07 5.05
N ASP A 53 3.65 -12.70 4.05
CA ASP A 53 3.15 -14.07 4.17
C ASP A 53 4.33 -15.02 4.44
N ILE A 54 4.24 -15.82 5.50
CA ILE A 54 5.25 -16.79 5.91
C ILE A 54 4.64 -18.18 5.91
N ARG A 55 5.35 -19.15 5.33
CA ARG A 55 4.91 -20.53 5.21
C ARG A 55 5.41 -21.44 6.36
N THR A 56 5.91 -20.81 7.42
CA THR A 56 6.45 -21.51 8.60
C THR A 56 5.58 -21.22 9.81
N MET A 57 5.67 -22.05 10.84
CA MET A 57 4.96 -21.86 12.12
C MET A 57 5.56 -20.74 13.00
N ASN A 58 6.53 -19.99 12.48
CA ASN A 58 7.20 -18.91 13.21
C ASN A 58 6.36 -17.63 13.20
N ASP A 59 6.47 -16.83 14.27
CA ASP A 59 5.87 -15.51 14.37
C ASP A 59 6.57 -14.45 13.49
N PHE A 60 7.84 -14.67 13.16
CA PHE A 60 8.68 -13.73 12.44
C PHE A 60 9.35 -14.38 11.23
N CYS A 61 9.43 -13.66 10.12
CA CYS A 61 10.27 -14.06 9.00
C CYS A 61 11.77 -13.88 9.32
N ASP A 62 12.65 -14.55 8.57
CA ASP A 62 14.11 -14.53 8.78
C ASP A 62 14.70 -13.11 8.87
N MET A 63 14.16 -12.17 8.09
CA MET A 63 14.57 -10.77 8.15
C MET A 63 14.22 -10.09 9.46
N CYS A 64 13.00 -10.30 9.93
CA CYS A 64 12.53 -9.65 11.14
C CYS A 64 13.11 -10.29 12.40
N GLY A 65 13.40 -11.59 12.36
CA GLY A 65 14.15 -12.27 13.41
C GLY A 65 15.56 -11.70 13.64
N LYS A 66 16.14 -11.03 12.62
CA LYS A 66 17.45 -10.33 12.70
C LYS A 66 17.33 -8.85 13.08
N ASN A 67 16.17 -8.35 13.49
CA ASN A 67 15.91 -6.95 13.90
C ASN A 67 16.39 -5.86 12.93
N GLN A 68 16.21 -6.08 11.63
CA GLN A 68 16.71 -5.17 10.61
C GLN A 68 15.76 -4.02 10.23
N LEU A 69 14.48 -4.06 10.67
CA LEU A 69 13.46 -3.08 10.27
C LEU A 69 13.10 -2.12 11.42
N VAL A 70 13.09 -0.82 11.10
CA VAL A 70 12.91 0.29 12.06
C VAL A 70 11.44 0.65 12.28
N PHE A 71 10.56 0.47 11.28
CA PHE A 71 9.13 0.65 11.51
C PHE A 71 8.60 -0.33 12.59
N ASP A 72 7.54 0.03 13.28
CA ASP A 72 7.03 -0.77 14.39
C ASP A 72 6.35 -2.04 13.89
N GLU A 73 5.36 -1.89 13.01
CA GLU A 73 4.65 -3.00 12.38
C GLU A 73 4.28 -2.66 10.93
N ALA A 74 4.11 -3.70 10.12
CA ALA A 74 3.52 -3.55 8.78
C ALA A 74 2.53 -4.68 8.50
N ARG A 75 1.54 -4.38 7.64
CA ARG A 75 0.59 -5.36 7.09
C ARG A 75 0.48 -5.16 5.60
N SER A 76 0.18 -6.25 4.92
CA SER A 76 -0.14 -6.24 3.48
C SER A 76 -1.38 -7.09 3.26
N VAL A 77 -2.27 -6.65 2.37
CA VAL A 77 -3.53 -7.34 2.10
C VAL A 77 -3.29 -8.66 1.38
N CYS A 78 -2.49 -8.62 0.30
CA CYS A 78 -2.28 -9.75 -0.61
C CYS A 78 -0.79 -10.06 -0.82
N ARG A 79 -0.52 -11.26 -1.33
CA ARG A 79 0.74 -11.55 -2.03
C ARG A 79 0.74 -10.81 -3.37
N TYR A 80 1.92 -10.31 -3.80
CA TYR A 80 2.10 -9.62 -5.08
C TYR A 80 2.16 -10.62 -6.23
N GLU A 81 1.04 -11.25 -6.54
CA GLU A 81 0.87 -12.26 -7.59
C GLU A 81 -0.56 -12.23 -8.15
N GLY A 82 -0.80 -12.91 -9.27
CA GLY A 82 -2.14 -13.08 -9.85
C GLY A 82 -2.88 -11.76 -10.08
N GLU A 83 -4.15 -11.72 -9.67
CA GLU A 83 -5.01 -10.53 -9.85
C GLU A 83 -4.56 -9.34 -9.00
N ALA A 84 -3.99 -9.56 -7.81
CA ALA A 84 -3.46 -8.48 -6.99
C ALA A 84 -2.31 -7.73 -7.70
N GLN A 85 -1.41 -8.47 -8.37
CA GLN A 85 -0.35 -7.88 -9.18
C GLN A 85 -0.91 -7.10 -10.36
N LYS A 86 -1.91 -7.65 -11.07
CA LYS A 86 -2.55 -6.96 -12.20
C LYS A 86 -3.22 -5.65 -11.79
N LEU A 87 -3.94 -5.62 -10.66
CA LEU A 87 -4.56 -4.41 -10.12
C LEU A 87 -3.51 -3.32 -9.85
N VAL A 88 -2.39 -3.68 -9.21
CA VAL A 88 -1.29 -2.73 -8.96
C VAL A 88 -0.67 -2.22 -10.26
N LEU A 89 -0.41 -3.09 -11.23
CA LEU A 89 0.17 -2.69 -12.51
C LEU A 89 -0.77 -1.75 -13.29
N ARG A 90 -2.07 -2.03 -13.30
CA ARG A 90 -3.08 -1.17 -13.92
C ARG A 90 -3.15 0.19 -13.23
N LEU A 91 -3.14 0.21 -11.89
CA LEU A 91 -3.07 1.45 -11.12
C LEU A 91 -1.77 2.22 -11.41
N LYS A 92 -0.63 1.56 -11.57
CA LYS A 92 0.66 2.21 -11.81
C LYS A 92 0.86 2.71 -13.24
N PHE A 93 0.41 1.95 -14.23
CA PHE A 93 0.87 2.13 -15.61
C PHE A 93 -0.24 2.31 -16.64
N SER A 94 -1.51 2.06 -16.29
CA SER A 94 -2.64 2.18 -17.22
C SER A 94 -3.54 3.38 -16.94
N GLY A 95 -3.14 4.30 -16.09
CA GLY A 95 -3.92 5.51 -15.77
C GLY A 95 -5.23 5.26 -14.99
N GLN A 96 -5.47 4.03 -14.55
CA GLN A 96 -6.74 3.62 -13.94
C GLN A 96 -6.81 4.01 -12.47
N LYS A 97 -6.86 5.32 -12.20
CA LYS A 97 -6.89 5.91 -10.84
C LYS A 97 -8.04 5.39 -9.98
N TYR A 98 -9.19 5.07 -10.59
CA TYR A 98 -10.38 4.56 -9.90
C TYR A 98 -10.14 3.25 -9.14
N LEU A 99 -9.06 2.51 -9.47
CA LEU A 99 -8.65 1.30 -8.76
C LEU A 99 -8.18 1.56 -7.33
N SER A 100 -7.82 2.81 -6.99
CA SER A 100 -7.42 3.16 -5.62
C SER A 100 -8.54 2.91 -4.62
N LYS A 101 -9.82 3.17 -4.97
CA LYS A 101 -10.97 2.97 -4.09
C LYS A 101 -11.18 1.52 -3.67
N PRO A 102 -11.34 0.52 -4.58
CA PRO A 102 -11.46 -0.88 -4.17
C PRO A 102 -10.23 -1.39 -3.43
N ILE A 103 -9.04 -0.94 -3.79
CA ILE A 103 -7.80 -1.25 -3.06
C ILE A 103 -7.85 -0.67 -1.64
N ALA A 104 -8.25 0.58 -1.47
CA ALA A 104 -8.38 1.23 -0.17
C ALA A 104 -9.41 0.53 0.73
N HIS A 105 -10.54 0.09 0.20
CA HIS A 105 -11.51 -0.68 0.97
C HIS A 105 -10.93 -1.99 1.52
N MET A 106 -10.22 -2.76 0.69
CA MET A 106 -9.56 -3.99 1.15
C MET A 106 -8.45 -3.70 2.17
N MET A 107 -7.72 -2.60 2.02
CA MET A 107 -6.71 -2.17 3.00
C MET A 107 -7.36 -1.71 4.31
N ALA A 108 -8.47 -1.01 4.26
CA ALA A 108 -9.22 -0.59 5.45
C ALA A 108 -9.78 -1.80 6.24
N GLU A 109 -10.24 -2.86 5.55
CA GLU A 109 -10.64 -4.12 6.21
C GLU A 109 -9.50 -4.76 7.01
N VAL A 110 -8.27 -4.69 6.50
CA VAL A 110 -7.07 -5.17 7.22
C VAL A 110 -6.73 -4.24 8.37
N LEU A 111 -6.79 -2.92 8.16
CA LEU A 111 -6.51 -1.91 9.17
C LEU A 111 -7.43 -2.03 10.39
N GLN A 112 -8.73 -2.24 10.18
CA GLN A 112 -9.72 -2.39 11.25
C GLN A 112 -9.44 -3.59 12.18
N LYS A 113 -8.71 -4.59 11.70
CA LYS A 113 -8.29 -5.76 12.50
C LYS A 113 -7.04 -5.51 13.34
N GLN A 114 -6.39 -4.34 13.19
CA GLN A 114 -5.19 -3.98 13.93
C GLN A 114 -5.53 -3.04 15.08
N ASN A 115 -4.88 -3.22 16.21
CA ASN A 115 -4.99 -2.33 17.37
C ASN A 115 -4.00 -1.14 17.26
N TRP A 116 -3.81 -0.62 16.03
CA TRP A 116 -2.90 0.49 15.80
C TRP A 116 -3.51 1.81 16.19
N GLN A 117 -2.78 2.58 17.00
CA GLN A 117 -3.11 3.96 17.34
C GLN A 117 -2.13 4.88 16.62
N PHE A 118 -2.65 5.80 15.81
CA PHE A 118 -1.86 6.75 15.04
C PHE A 118 -2.54 8.12 14.99
N ASP A 119 -1.72 9.17 14.98
CA ASP A 119 -2.19 10.55 14.96
C ASP A 119 -2.54 11.04 13.55
N ALA A 120 -1.89 10.47 12.53
CA ALA A 120 -2.11 10.84 11.14
C ALA A 120 -1.79 9.70 10.18
N VAL A 121 -2.37 9.78 8.96
CA VAL A 121 -2.04 8.95 7.80
C VAL A 121 -1.15 9.74 6.86
N THR A 122 -0.12 9.09 6.34
CA THR A 122 0.75 9.61 5.29
C THR A 122 1.00 8.53 4.23
N PHE A 123 1.72 8.88 3.20
CA PHE A 123 2.00 7.98 2.07
C PHE A 123 3.46 8.09 1.63
N ILE A 124 3.96 7.04 1.02
CA ILE A 124 5.29 7.09 0.39
C ILE A 124 5.25 8.02 -0.82
N PRO A 125 6.07 9.08 -0.84
CA PRO A 125 6.09 10.01 -1.97
C PRO A 125 6.74 9.38 -3.20
N SER A 126 6.16 9.62 -4.36
CA SER A 126 6.78 9.34 -5.65
C SER A 126 7.75 10.46 -6.02
N SER A 127 8.75 10.18 -6.88
CA SER A 127 9.60 11.21 -7.43
C SER A 127 8.85 12.10 -8.42
N ASP A 128 9.35 13.32 -8.63
CA ASP A 128 8.78 14.28 -9.57
C ASP A 128 8.70 13.69 -10.99
N ASP A 129 9.73 12.95 -11.42
CA ASP A 129 9.74 12.29 -12.71
C ASP A 129 8.69 11.19 -12.84
N THR A 130 8.45 10.45 -11.76
CA THR A 130 7.36 9.47 -11.71
C THR A 130 6.00 10.17 -11.80
N ILE A 131 5.82 11.28 -11.08
CA ILE A 131 4.58 12.07 -11.11
C ILE A 131 4.37 12.68 -12.50
N LYS A 132 5.40 13.26 -13.13
CA LYS A 132 5.32 13.79 -14.50
C LYS A 132 4.91 12.73 -15.51
N LYS A 133 5.48 11.52 -15.43
CA LYS A 133 5.18 10.41 -16.35
C LYS A 133 3.81 9.78 -16.11
N ARG A 134 3.40 9.63 -14.85
CA ARG A 134 2.19 8.90 -14.44
C ARG A 134 0.99 9.82 -14.21
N GLY A 135 1.23 11.09 -13.87
CA GLY A 135 0.21 12.09 -13.56
C GLY A 135 -0.31 12.03 -12.10
N TYR A 136 0.19 11.12 -11.27
CA TYR A 136 -0.22 10.94 -9.86
C TYR A 136 0.74 10.06 -9.07
N ASN A 137 0.62 10.16 -7.73
CA ASN A 137 1.20 9.22 -6.79
C ASN A 137 0.13 8.19 -6.37
N GLN A 138 0.33 6.91 -6.67
CA GLN A 138 -0.63 5.85 -6.35
C GLN A 138 -0.82 5.66 -4.84
N ALA A 139 0.26 5.76 -4.06
CA ALA A 139 0.18 5.65 -2.60
C ALA A 139 -0.63 6.79 -2.00
N GLN A 140 -0.54 8.01 -2.56
CA GLN A 140 -1.35 9.15 -2.16
C GLN A 140 -2.83 8.95 -2.47
N LEU A 141 -3.18 8.45 -3.68
CA LEU A 141 -4.57 8.14 -4.03
C LEU A 141 -5.18 7.15 -3.03
N ILE A 142 -4.47 6.04 -2.77
CA ILE A 142 -4.91 5.02 -1.82
C ILE A 142 -5.04 5.61 -0.41
N ALA A 143 -4.07 6.42 0.04
CA ALA A 143 -4.10 7.05 1.36
C ALA A 143 -5.31 7.98 1.52
N ASN A 144 -5.61 8.79 0.50
CA ASN A 144 -6.80 9.67 0.51
C ASN A 144 -8.09 8.85 0.59
N ASP A 145 -8.23 7.81 -0.23
CA ASP A 145 -9.42 6.93 -0.20
C ASP A 145 -9.55 6.19 1.14
N ILE A 146 -8.45 5.76 1.78
CA ILE A 146 -8.48 5.20 3.14
C ILE A 146 -8.93 6.26 4.14
N CYS A 147 -8.41 7.47 4.05
CA CYS A 147 -8.77 8.58 4.94
C CYS A 147 -10.25 8.97 4.83
N ASP A 148 -10.83 8.92 3.63
CA ASP A 148 -12.27 9.10 3.42
C ASP A 148 -13.07 8.01 4.15
N ILE A 149 -12.61 6.75 4.13
CA ILE A 149 -13.26 5.62 4.81
C ILE A 149 -13.23 5.77 6.33
N ILE A 150 -12.08 6.20 6.89
CA ILE A 150 -11.88 6.31 8.35
C ILE A 150 -12.12 7.72 8.90
N SER A 151 -12.59 8.66 8.05
CA SER A 151 -12.98 10.05 8.39
C SER A 151 -11.84 10.89 9.01
N ILE A 152 -10.64 10.79 8.45
CA ILE A 152 -9.49 11.66 8.79
C ILE A 152 -8.86 12.22 7.52
N SER A 153 -7.83 13.10 7.64
CA SER A 153 -7.12 13.64 6.49
C SER A 153 -5.73 13.04 6.35
N ALA A 154 -5.32 12.76 5.11
CA ALA A 154 -3.95 12.40 4.81
C ALA A 154 -3.03 13.63 4.88
N VAL A 155 -1.81 13.46 5.41
CA VAL A 155 -0.81 14.51 5.51
C VAL A 155 0.38 14.22 4.59
N ASP A 156 0.78 15.21 3.79
CA ASP A 156 1.97 15.14 2.94
C ASP A 156 3.18 15.69 3.70
N ILE A 157 3.90 14.83 4.39
CA ILE A 157 4.99 15.20 5.29
C ILE A 157 6.38 15.10 4.68
N ALA A 158 6.53 14.50 3.50
CA ALA A 158 7.85 14.27 2.91
C ALA A 158 7.83 14.29 1.39
N GLN A 159 9.00 14.49 0.80
CA GLN A 159 9.23 14.38 -0.63
C GLN A 159 10.37 13.38 -0.93
N LYS A 160 10.31 12.76 -2.09
CA LYS A 160 11.39 11.91 -2.59
C LYS A 160 12.41 12.78 -3.33
N VAL A 161 13.67 12.75 -2.89
CA VAL A 161 14.74 13.63 -3.41
C VAL A 161 15.77 12.90 -4.27
N LYS A 162 15.73 11.57 -4.30
CA LYS A 162 16.59 10.75 -5.15
C LYS A 162 15.73 9.86 -6.04
N ASP A 163 15.95 9.95 -7.36
CA ASP A 163 15.51 8.93 -8.30
C ASP A 163 16.54 7.81 -8.32
N LEU A 164 16.12 6.66 -7.86
CA LEU A 164 16.96 5.47 -7.87
C LEU A 164 16.67 4.69 -9.15
N PRO A 165 17.71 4.09 -9.78
CA PRO A 165 17.49 3.26 -10.95
C PRO A 165 16.50 2.12 -10.65
N PRO A 166 15.80 1.58 -11.67
CA PRO A 166 14.84 0.49 -11.50
C PRO A 166 15.47 -0.67 -10.72
N GLN A 167 14.86 -1.01 -9.58
CA GLN A 167 15.39 -2.00 -8.62
C GLN A 167 15.20 -3.46 -9.05
N GLU A 168 14.75 -3.70 -10.29
CA GLU A 168 14.39 -5.06 -10.74
C GLU A 168 15.58 -6.04 -10.79
N LYS A 169 16.80 -5.53 -10.92
CA LYS A 169 18.03 -6.34 -11.02
C LYS A 169 18.91 -6.34 -9.76
N MET A 170 18.46 -5.69 -8.66
CA MET A 170 19.28 -5.58 -7.45
C MET A 170 18.92 -6.64 -6.44
N ASP A 171 19.93 -7.15 -5.75
CA ASP A 171 19.78 -8.03 -4.61
C ASP A 171 19.17 -7.29 -3.41
N TYR A 172 18.94 -8.03 -2.33
CA TYR A 172 18.30 -7.53 -1.13
C TYR A 172 19.10 -6.40 -0.45
N HIS A 173 20.42 -6.58 -0.31
CA HIS A 173 21.30 -5.61 0.37
C HIS A 173 21.43 -4.33 -0.45
N GLY A 174 21.64 -4.42 -1.75
CA GLY A 174 21.71 -3.27 -2.64
C GLY A 174 20.46 -2.39 -2.63
N ARG A 175 19.27 -2.95 -2.33
CA ARG A 175 18.03 -2.16 -2.21
C ARG A 175 17.98 -1.32 -0.94
N PHE A 176 18.56 -1.77 0.17
CA PHE A 176 18.62 -0.99 1.40
C PHE A 176 19.64 0.16 1.30
N ASP A 177 20.81 -0.09 0.74
CA ASP A 177 21.86 0.92 0.58
C ASP A 177 21.43 2.02 -0.38
N ASN A 178 20.77 1.67 -1.47
CA ASN A 178 20.27 2.64 -2.44
C ASN A 178 19.16 3.55 -1.90
N MET A 179 18.35 3.10 -0.94
CA MET A 179 17.28 3.93 -0.38
C MET A 179 17.77 4.97 0.62
N GLN A 180 19.04 4.90 1.05
CA GLN A 180 19.58 5.81 2.07
C GLN A 180 19.52 7.27 1.60
N GLY A 181 18.83 8.12 2.38
CA GLY A 181 18.66 9.54 2.07
C GLY A 181 17.72 9.81 0.88
N ALA A 182 16.86 8.86 0.51
CA ALA A 182 15.91 9.01 -0.60
C ALA A 182 14.79 10.02 -0.32
N PHE A 183 14.54 10.35 0.96
CA PHE A 183 13.45 11.21 1.37
C PHE A 183 13.92 12.42 2.18
N LYS A 184 13.17 13.53 2.08
CA LYS A 184 13.33 14.75 2.87
C LYS A 184 11.98 15.15 3.44
N LEU A 185 11.95 15.56 4.73
CA LEU A 185 10.73 16.09 5.34
C LEU A 185 10.38 17.46 4.80
N LYS A 186 9.08 17.71 4.63
CA LYS A 186 8.47 19.02 4.34
C LYS A 186 8.03 19.72 5.64
N GLN A 187 7.68 18.91 6.64
CA GLN A 187 7.21 19.38 7.94
C GLN A 187 7.54 18.38 9.05
N LYS A 188 7.43 18.80 10.31
CA LYS A 188 7.65 17.92 11.46
C LYS A 188 6.62 16.79 11.47
N PRO A 189 7.03 15.50 11.62
CA PRO A 189 6.10 14.41 11.70
C PRO A 189 5.34 14.38 13.03
N PRO A 190 4.11 13.87 13.06
CA PRO A 190 3.39 13.53 14.29
C PRO A 190 4.13 12.45 15.11
N GLN A 191 3.65 12.21 16.35
CA GLN A 191 4.26 11.21 17.22
C GLN A 191 4.02 9.77 16.75
N SER A 192 2.86 9.52 16.11
CA SER A 192 2.53 8.22 15.54
C SER A 192 1.94 8.37 14.13
N LEU A 193 2.37 7.50 13.22
CA LEU A 193 2.02 7.55 11.80
C LEU A 193 1.57 6.21 11.27
N LEU A 194 0.52 6.24 10.45
CA LEU A 194 0.20 5.19 9.48
C LEU A 194 0.75 5.59 8.10
N VAL A 195 1.67 4.80 7.56
CA VAL A 195 2.31 5.03 6.25
C VAL A 195 1.72 4.09 5.22
N ILE A 196 1.17 4.65 4.14
CA ILE A 196 0.55 3.90 3.05
C ILE A 196 1.51 3.76 1.86
N ASP A 197 1.57 2.56 1.29
CA ASP A 197 2.20 2.31 -0.01
C ASP A 197 1.38 1.24 -0.77
N ASP A 198 1.62 1.08 -2.06
CA ASP A 198 0.92 0.08 -2.87
C ASP A 198 1.55 -1.32 -2.75
N VAL A 199 2.89 -1.42 -2.78
CA VAL A 199 3.61 -2.70 -2.73
C VAL A 199 4.83 -2.64 -1.83
N LYS A 200 4.89 -3.56 -0.87
CA LYS A 200 6.11 -3.84 -0.11
C LYS A 200 6.88 -4.99 -0.76
N THR A 201 8.07 -4.71 -1.27
CA THR A 201 9.01 -5.74 -1.76
C THR A 201 9.92 -6.22 -0.63
N THR A 202 11.08 -5.60 -0.45
CA THR A 202 11.99 -5.86 0.67
C THR A 202 11.62 -5.08 1.93
N GLY A 203 10.78 -4.07 1.81
CA GLY A 203 10.50 -3.10 2.86
C GLY A 203 11.53 -1.98 2.98
N ALA A 204 12.55 -1.93 2.12
CA ALA A 204 13.61 -0.92 2.17
C ALA A 204 13.06 0.52 2.11
N THR A 205 12.10 0.77 1.22
CA THR A 205 11.43 2.09 1.07
C THR A 205 10.73 2.51 2.37
N LEU A 206 9.88 1.63 2.91
CA LEU A 206 9.16 1.88 4.16
C LEU A 206 10.13 2.04 5.34
N ASN A 207 11.20 1.24 5.37
CA ASN A 207 12.20 1.30 6.42
C ASN A 207 13.00 2.60 6.40
N GLU A 208 13.41 3.08 5.22
CA GLU A 208 14.11 4.36 5.09
C GLU A 208 13.20 5.54 5.45
N PHE A 209 11.94 5.49 5.02
CA PHE A 209 10.95 6.49 5.44
C PHE A 209 10.75 6.48 6.97
N ALA A 210 10.65 5.31 7.58
CA ALA A 210 10.53 5.16 9.03
C ALA A 210 11.75 5.69 9.78
N LYS A 211 12.99 5.44 9.28
CA LYS A 211 14.22 6.03 9.82
C LYS A 211 14.16 7.56 9.82
N LEU A 212 13.74 8.13 8.69
CA LEU A 212 13.64 9.59 8.55
C LEU A 212 12.66 10.18 9.57
N VAL A 213 11.44 9.69 9.65
CA VAL A 213 10.42 10.27 10.55
C VAL A 213 10.76 10.03 12.03
N LYS A 214 11.32 8.87 12.38
CA LYS A 214 11.76 8.57 13.75
C LYS A 214 12.93 9.47 14.19
N LYS A 215 13.90 9.73 13.31
CA LYS A 215 14.98 10.67 13.56
C LYS A 215 14.46 12.07 13.90
N HIS A 216 13.28 12.45 13.41
CA HIS A 216 12.68 13.76 13.63
C HIS A 216 11.52 13.74 14.66
N GLY A 217 11.47 12.73 15.52
CA GLY A 217 10.60 12.72 16.70
C GLY A 217 9.34 11.85 16.60
N CYS A 218 9.08 11.17 15.48
CA CYS A 218 8.02 10.17 15.41
C CYS A 218 8.40 8.96 16.26
N LYS A 219 7.50 8.52 17.15
CA LYS A 219 7.75 7.40 18.07
C LYS A 219 7.25 6.08 17.50
N LYS A 220 6.11 6.09 16.79
CA LYS A 220 5.45 4.90 16.25
C LYS A 220 5.21 5.06 14.75
N VAL A 221 5.61 4.04 13.98
CA VAL A 221 5.43 4.00 12.53
C VAL A 221 4.81 2.67 12.14
N TYR A 222 3.55 2.70 11.77
CA TYR A 222 2.82 1.58 11.18
C TYR A 222 2.81 1.71 9.67
N CYS A 223 2.90 0.59 8.96
CA CYS A 223 2.91 0.58 7.51
C CYS A 223 1.79 -0.33 6.98
N LEU A 224 1.04 0.15 5.99
CA LEU A 224 0.00 -0.64 5.35
C LEU A 224 0.17 -0.60 3.83
N THR A 225 0.19 -1.77 3.19
CA THR A 225 0.33 -1.89 1.74
C THR A 225 -0.73 -2.82 1.17
N PHE A 226 -1.08 -2.64 -0.10
CA PHE A 226 -2.01 -3.55 -0.75
C PHE A 226 -1.37 -4.92 -0.99
N ALA A 227 -0.11 -4.96 -1.43
CA ALA A 227 0.52 -6.25 -1.69
C ALA A 227 1.96 -6.33 -1.16
N SER A 228 2.43 -7.55 -0.91
CA SER A 228 3.82 -7.82 -0.55
C SER A 228 4.40 -8.96 -1.39
N ARG A 229 5.68 -8.84 -1.75
CA ARG A 229 6.42 -9.96 -2.34
C ARG A 229 6.89 -10.90 -1.23
N VAL A 230 6.52 -12.16 -1.36
CA VAL A 230 7.12 -13.26 -0.58
C VAL A 230 8.52 -13.52 -1.15
N LYS A 231 9.54 -13.62 -0.31
CA LYS A 231 10.81 -14.20 -0.76
C LYS A 231 10.55 -15.68 -1.08
N GLN A 232 10.77 -16.08 -2.33
CA GLN A 232 10.97 -17.49 -2.62
C GLN A 232 12.29 -17.90 -1.97
N VAL A 233 12.24 -18.71 -0.92
CA VAL A 233 13.42 -19.44 -0.47
C VAL A 233 13.73 -20.43 -1.61
N PRO A 234 14.96 -20.44 -2.15
CA PRO A 234 15.31 -21.44 -3.17
C PRO A 234 15.06 -22.83 -2.59
N THR A 235 14.36 -23.66 -3.34
CA THR A 235 14.05 -25.05 -3.00
C THR A 235 15.27 -25.97 -2.81
N SER A 236 16.47 -25.44 -2.94
CA SER A 236 17.74 -26.13 -2.73
C SER A 236 18.25 -26.17 -1.28
N GLN A 237 17.45 -25.71 -0.30
CA GLN A 237 17.79 -25.71 1.15
C GLN A 237 16.67 -26.32 2.01
N LEU A 238 15.81 -27.17 1.42
CA LEU A 238 14.90 -28.07 2.15
C LEU A 238 15.42 -29.49 2.09
#